data_1fc0bfab01e32bd5ed0a5df1298ef947
#
_entry.id   1fc0bfab01e32bd5ed0a5df1298ef947
#
_cell.length_a   1.000
_cell.length_b   1.000
_cell.length_c   1.000
_cell.angle_alpha   90.00
_cell.angle_beta   90.00
_cell.angle_gamma   90.00
#
_symmetry.space_group_name_H-M   'P 1'
#
loop_
_entity.id
_entity.type
_entity.pdbx_description
1 polymer ?
#
loop_
_entity_poly.entity_id
_entity_poly.type
_entity_poly.pdbx_seq_one_letter_code
_entity_poly.pdbx_strand_id
1 'polypeptide(L)'
;MNKLKESVLLRSLLGFFLLFFVFVVLFVFIVPSNHQSLKTVGKLKSDKKDTVTYVAIGDSLTQGVGDTTNQGGFVPILSQAMGADFNWQVTSSNYGIAGNTSNQILKRMKEKADIQRDLKKAKLMTLTVGGNDVMHVVK
;
A
#
# COMPACT_ATOMS: atom_id res chain seq x y z
N MET A 1 10.24 40.34 40.75
CA MET A 1 10.15 40.62 39.27
C MET A 1 9.91 39.37 38.39
N ASN A 2 10.06 38.14 38.90
CA ASN A 2 9.91 36.92 38.13
C ASN A 2 8.47 36.39 38.01
N LYS A 3 7.63 36.54 39.05
CA LYS A 3 6.26 36.00 39.06
C LYS A 3 5.33 36.62 38.02
N LEU A 4 5.53 37.92 37.70
CA LEU A 4 4.74 38.57 36.62
C LEU A 4 5.07 38.07 35.24
N LYS A 5 6.36 37.77 34.94
CA LYS A 5 6.79 37.24 33.66
C LYS A 5 6.28 35.81 33.43
N GLU A 6 6.28 34.97 34.45
CA GLU A 6 5.76 33.61 34.39
C GLU A 6 4.25 33.58 34.11
N SER A 7 3.50 34.49 34.77
CA SER A 7 2.04 34.55 34.55
C SER A 7 1.68 35.03 33.12
N VAL A 8 2.46 35.93 32.53
CA VAL A 8 2.27 36.41 31.18
C VAL A 8 2.62 35.33 30.16
N LEU A 9 3.74 34.63 30.40
CA LEU A 9 4.13 33.48 29.57
C LEU A 9 3.09 32.36 29.62
N LEU A 10 2.60 32.01 30.78
CA LEU A 10 1.61 30.96 30.98
C LEU A 10 0.28 31.29 30.25
N ARG A 11 -0.16 32.56 30.37
CA ARG A 11 -1.37 33.04 29.66
C ARG A 11 -1.20 33.05 28.14
N SER A 12 -0.02 33.41 27.64
CA SER A 12 0.30 33.37 26.21
C SER A 12 0.33 31.94 25.67
N LEU A 13 0.92 30.99 26.46
CA LEU A 13 0.91 29.57 26.10
C LEU A 13 -0.51 29.00 26.07
N LEU A 14 -1.31 29.32 27.09
CA LEU A 14 -2.71 28.87 27.14
C LEU A 14 -3.53 29.40 25.94
N GLY A 15 -3.32 30.68 25.60
CA GLY A 15 -3.96 31.29 24.40
C GLY A 15 -3.58 30.61 23.11
N PHE A 16 -2.29 30.25 22.96
CA PHE A 16 -1.80 29.54 21.77
C PHE A 16 -2.40 28.13 21.66
N PHE A 17 -2.46 27.40 22.78
CA PHE A 17 -3.09 26.07 22.81
C PHE A 17 -4.58 26.12 22.49
N LEU A 18 -5.28 27.12 22.98
CA LEU A 18 -6.70 27.30 22.75
C LEU A 18 -6.98 27.64 21.27
N LEU A 19 -6.15 28.49 20.67
CA LEU A 19 -6.22 28.85 19.25
C LEU A 19 -5.89 27.64 18.34
N PHE A 20 -4.87 26.87 18.72
CA PHE A 20 -4.50 25.63 18.01
C PHE A 20 -5.62 24.59 18.11
N PHE A 21 -6.23 24.43 19.27
CA PHE A 21 -7.34 23.50 19.46
C PHE A 21 -8.57 23.90 18.62
N VAL A 22 -8.91 25.20 18.59
CA VAL A 22 -10.00 25.72 17.74
C VAL A 22 -9.66 25.49 16.26
N PHE A 23 -8.41 25.68 15.84
CA PHE A 23 -7.97 25.44 14.48
C PHE A 23 -8.09 23.94 14.10
N VAL A 24 -7.69 23.03 14.98
CA VAL A 24 -7.83 21.59 14.78
C VAL A 24 -9.31 21.18 14.67
N VAL A 25 -10.14 21.69 15.56
CA VAL A 25 -11.60 21.41 15.53
C VAL A 25 -12.22 21.96 14.25
N LEU A 26 -11.92 23.18 13.85
CA LEU A 26 -12.37 23.75 12.57
C LEU A 26 -11.85 22.97 11.37
N PHE A 27 -10.59 22.54 11.42
CA PHE A 27 -9.99 21.72 10.35
C PHE A 27 -10.73 20.38 10.20
N VAL A 28 -11.07 19.72 11.30
CA VAL A 28 -11.84 18.45 11.29
C VAL A 28 -13.27 18.66 10.75
N PHE A 29 -13.86 19.83 11.00
CA PHE A 29 -15.23 20.13 10.52
C PHE A 29 -15.28 20.73 9.11
N ILE A 30 -14.22 21.44 8.66
CA ILE A 30 -14.19 22.11 7.35
C ILE A 30 -13.56 21.21 6.29
N VAL A 31 -12.62 20.32 6.66
CA VAL A 31 -12.17 19.26 5.74
C VAL A 31 -13.29 18.22 5.70
N PRO A 32 -14.12 18.22 4.65
CA PRO A 32 -15.06 17.13 4.50
C PRO A 32 -14.22 15.86 4.46
N SER A 33 -14.47 14.95 5.39
CA SER A 33 -14.01 13.58 5.27
C SER A 33 -14.64 13.04 3.99
N ASN A 34 -13.95 13.27 2.88
CA ASN A 34 -14.39 12.83 1.57
C ASN A 34 -14.22 11.31 1.48
N HIS A 35 -14.83 10.60 2.44
CA HIS A 35 -15.29 9.24 2.27
C HIS A 35 -16.55 9.24 1.40
N GLN A 36 -16.58 10.10 0.40
CA GLN A 36 -17.40 9.84 -0.75
C GLN A 36 -16.77 8.68 -1.48
N SER A 37 -17.13 7.50 -0.98
CA SER A 37 -17.36 6.34 -1.80
C SER A 37 -17.55 6.79 -3.25
N LEU A 38 -16.63 6.39 -4.14
CA LEU A 38 -16.77 6.41 -5.60
C LEU A 38 -17.95 5.51 -6.04
N LYS A 39 -19.11 5.70 -5.38
CA LYS A 39 -20.34 4.94 -5.64
C LYS A 39 -21.19 5.53 -6.77
N THR A 40 -20.69 6.54 -7.48
CA THR A 40 -21.50 7.16 -8.55
C THR A 40 -20.68 7.33 -9.83
N VAL A 41 -20.07 6.24 -10.29
CA VAL A 41 -19.74 6.10 -11.71
C VAL A 41 -20.48 4.87 -12.20
N GLY A 42 -21.62 5.14 -12.84
CA GLY A 42 -22.24 4.26 -13.81
C GLY A 42 -22.52 2.84 -13.34
N LYS A 43 -23.71 2.60 -12.78
CA LYS A 43 -24.35 1.28 -12.73
C LYS A 43 -24.62 0.80 -14.16
N LEU A 44 -23.55 0.47 -14.89
CA LEU A 44 -23.61 -0.40 -16.04
C LEU A 44 -23.67 -1.82 -15.51
N LYS A 45 -24.87 -2.35 -15.45
CA LYS A 45 -25.18 -3.73 -15.17
C LYS A 45 -24.52 -4.63 -16.22
N SER A 46 -23.29 -5.05 -15.96
CA SER A 46 -22.71 -6.22 -16.57
C SER A 46 -22.52 -7.24 -15.46
N ASP A 47 -23.35 -8.26 -15.42
CA ASP A 47 -23.24 -9.39 -14.49
C ASP A 47 -21.95 -10.22 -14.73
N LYS A 48 -21.14 -9.85 -15.74
CA LYS A 48 -19.88 -10.49 -16.08
C LYS A 48 -18.75 -9.75 -15.36
N LYS A 49 -18.17 -10.40 -14.37
CA LYS A 49 -16.93 -9.91 -13.72
C LYS A 49 -15.79 -9.91 -14.72
N ASP A 50 -15.10 -8.79 -14.84
CA ASP A 50 -13.87 -8.74 -15.64
C ASP A 50 -12.79 -9.60 -14.98
N THR A 51 -12.20 -10.50 -15.77
CA THR A 51 -11.09 -11.32 -15.30
C THR A 51 -9.78 -10.55 -15.41
N VAL A 52 -9.07 -10.43 -14.29
CA VAL A 52 -7.78 -9.74 -14.18
C VAL A 52 -6.72 -10.72 -13.73
N THR A 53 -5.68 -10.87 -14.52
CA THR A 53 -4.47 -11.60 -14.12
C THR A 53 -3.52 -10.62 -13.44
N TYR A 54 -3.18 -10.90 -12.19
CA TYR A 54 -2.24 -10.15 -11.37
C TYR A 54 -0.99 -10.98 -11.14
N VAL A 55 0.19 -10.43 -11.42
CA VAL A 55 1.48 -11.07 -11.17
C VAL A 55 2.26 -10.26 -10.15
N ALA A 56 2.63 -10.90 -9.05
CA ALA A 56 3.52 -10.35 -8.06
C ALA A 56 4.88 -11.03 -8.17
N ILE A 57 5.94 -10.25 -8.38
CA ILE A 57 7.30 -10.77 -8.48
C ILE A 57 8.22 -9.99 -7.56
N GLY A 58 9.18 -10.65 -6.92
CA GLY A 58 10.06 -9.93 -6.01
C GLY A 58 10.82 -10.82 -5.02
N ASP A 59 11.09 -10.22 -3.89
CA ASP A 59 11.86 -10.76 -2.78
C ASP A 59 10.96 -11.30 -1.64
N SER A 60 11.44 -11.21 -0.39
CA SER A 60 10.72 -11.67 0.81
C SER A 60 9.40 -10.94 1.05
N LEU A 61 9.29 -9.67 0.67
CA LEU A 61 8.04 -8.91 0.84
C LEU A 61 6.95 -9.47 -0.07
N THR A 62 7.27 -9.75 -1.33
CA THR A 62 6.33 -10.40 -2.25
C THR A 62 6.02 -11.84 -1.81
N GLN A 63 7.01 -12.57 -1.28
CA GLN A 63 6.76 -13.92 -0.76
C GLN A 63 5.80 -13.94 0.42
N GLY A 64 5.70 -12.85 1.19
CA GLY A 64 4.89 -12.76 2.40
C GLY A 64 5.64 -13.14 3.67
N VAL A 65 6.98 -13.04 3.66
CA VAL A 65 7.78 -13.30 4.87
C VAL A 65 7.46 -12.26 5.94
N GLY A 66 7.20 -12.74 7.15
CA GLY A 66 6.81 -11.88 8.28
C GLY A 66 5.31 -11.62 8.41
N ASP A 67 4.51 -12.20 7.53
CA ASP A 67 3.05 -12.15 7.69
C ASP A 67 2.59 -13.04 8.86
N THR A 68 2.28 -12.40 9.99
CA THR A 68 1.80 -13.07 11.20
C THR A 68 0.35 -13.57 11.09
N THR A 69 -0.35 -13.14 10.05
CA THR A 69 -1.75 -13.54 9.79
C THR A 69 -1.86 -14.83 8.98
N ASN A 70 -0.75 -15.36 8.45
CA ASN A 70 -0.70 -16.54 7.58
C ASN A 70 -1.57 -16.40 6.31
N GLN A 71 -1.81 -15.20 5.85
CA GLN A 71 -2.59 -14.93 4.63
C GLN A 71 -1.73 -14.91 3.37
N GLY A 72 -0.40 -15.02 3.49
CA GLY A 72 0.53 -14.98 2.35
C GLY A 72 0.99 -13.59 1.95
N GLY A 73 0.96 -12.65 2.90
CA GLY A 73 1.43 -11.28 2.74
C GLY A 73 0.45 -10.40 1.94
N PHE A 74 0.98 -9.35 1.31
CA PHE A 74 0.14 -8.35 0.65
C PHE A 74 -0.52 -8.83 -0.65
N VAL A 75 0.01 -9.87 -1.30
CA VAL A 75 -0.47 -10.31 -2.62
C VAL A 75 -1.91 -10.80 -2.61
N PRO A 76 -2.31 -11.73 -1.74
CA PRO A 76 -3.72 -12.14 -1.64
C PRO A 76 -4.62 -11.03 -1.11
N ILE A 77 -4.14 -10.20 -0.17
CA ILE A 77 -4.90 -9.07 0.37
C ILE A 77 -5.24 -8.07 -0.76
N LEU A 78 -4.25 -7.72 -1.59
CA LEU A 78 -4.45 -6.82 -2.73
C LEU A 78 -5.41 -7.46 -3.77
N SER A 79 -5.26 -8.76 -4.04
CA SER A 79 -6.16 -9.48 -4.95
C SER A 79 -7.62 -9.43 -4.49
N GLN A 80 -7.83 -9.63 -3.19
CA GLN A 80 -9.16 -9.59 -2.59
C GLN A 80 -9.75 -8.17 -2.62
N ALA A 81 -8.96 -7.16 -2.27
CA ALA A 81 -9.37 -5.75 -2.32
C ALA A 81 -9.79 -5.34 -3.74
N MET A 82 -8.98 -5.65 -4.75
CA MET A 82 -9.31 -5.38 -6.15
C MET A 82 -10.59 -6.10 -6.59
N GLY A 83 -10.78 -7.35 -6.15
CA GLY A 83 -12.00 -8.10 -6.42
C GLY A 83 -13.25 -7.44 -5.82
N ALA A 84 -13.13 -6.91 -4.60
CA ALA A 84 -14.23 -6.25 -3.91
C ALA A 84 -14.53 -4.85 -4.45
N ASP A 85 -13.48 -4.03 -4.65
CA ASP A 85 -13.66 -2.61 -5.00
C ASP A 85 -14.03 -2.40 -6.47
N PHE A 86 -13.49 -3.24 -7.37
CA PHE A 86 -13.71 -3.10 -8.81
C PHE A 86 -14.65 -4.15 -9.39
N ASN A 87 -15.19 -5.04 -8.58
CA ASN A 87 -15.99 -6.19 -9.03
C ASN A 87 -15.24 -7.06 -10.06
N TRP A 88 -13.94 -7.26 -9.85
CA TRP A 88 -13.10 -8.10 -10.72
C TRP A 88 -13.01 -9.53 -10.19
N GLN A 89 -12.81 -10.46 -11.12
CA GLN A 89 -12.34 -11.80 -10.79
C GLN A 89 -10.81 -11.80 -10.94
N VAL A 90 -10.10 -11.67 -9.84
CA VAL A 90 -8.64 -11.58 -9.83
C VAL A 90 -8.02 -12.96 -9.69
N THR A 91 -7.15 -13.32 -10.62
CA THR A 91 -6.27 -14.50 -10.54
C THR A 91 -4.86 -14.01 -10.32
N SER A 92 -4.26 -14.33 -9.17
CA SER A 92 -2.91 -13.87 -8.81
C SER A 92 -1.90 -15.00 -8.86
N SER A 93 -0.69 -14.69 -9.38
CA SER A 93 0.50 -15.53 -9.31
C SER A 93 1.55 -14.83 -8.45
N ASN A 94 2.04 -15.50 -7.39
CA ASN A 94 3.07 -14.96 -6.51
C ASN A 94 4.42 -15.62 -6.81
N TYR A 95 5.38 -14.83 -7.30
CA TYR A 95 6.74 -15.22 -7.61
C TYR A 95 7.77 -14.55 -6.68
N GLY A 96 7.39 -14.28 -5.44
CA GLY A 96 8.31 -13.80 -4.39
C GLY A 96 9.26 -14.89 -3.93
N ILE A 97 10.56 -14.57 -3.78
CA ILE A 97 11.55 -15.45 -3.18
C ILE A 97 12.43 -14.64 -2.22
N ALA A 98 12.41 -15.02 -0.96
CA ALA A 98 13.20 -14.35 0.08
C ALA A 98 14.69 -14.33 -0.27
N GLY A 99 15.33 -13.20 0.00
CA GLY A 99 16.76 -13.00 -0.24
C GLY A 99 17.14 -12.68 -1.69
N ASN A 100 16.18 -12.69 -2.64
CA ASN A 100 16.52 -12.40 -4.03
C ASN A 100 16.93 -10.94 -4.22
N THR A 101 18.06 -10.75 -4.90
CA THR A 101 18.55 -9.46 -5.40
C THR A 101 17.88 -9.09 -6.72
N SER A 102 18.05 -7.84 -7.15
CA SER A 102 17.54 -7.34 -8.44
C SER A 102 17.98 -8.19 -9.63
N ASN A 103 19.25 -8.60 -9.65
CA ASN A 103 19.81 -9.44 -10.70
C ASN A 103 19.18 -10.84 -10.72
N GLN A 104 18.94 -11.44 -9.55
CA GLN A 104 18.29 -12.74 -9.45
C GLN A 104 16.84 -12.69 -9.90
N ILE A 105 16.11 -11.65 -9.53
CA ILE A 105 14.73 -11.44 -9.97
C ILE A 105 14.68 -11.27 -11.50
N LEU A 106 15.55 -10.41 -12.06
CA LEU A 106 15.65 -10.20 -13.50
C LEU A 106 15.99 -11.49 -14.26
N LYS A 107 16.93 -12.28 -13.73
CA LYS A 107 17.28 -13.58 -14.30
C LYS A 107 16.07 -14.51 -14.36
N ARG A 108 15.31 -14.62 -13.27
CA ARG A 108 14.10 -15.44 -13.22
C ARG A 108 13.04 -14.99 -14.22
N MET A 109 12.84 -13.67 -14.35
CA MET A 109 11.90 -13.10 -15.34
C MET A 109 12.28 -13.47 -16.79
N LYS A 110 13.60 -13.57 -17.07
CA LYS A 110 14.11 -13.91 -18.40
C LYS A 110 14.12 -15.40 -18.69
N GLU A 111 14.33 -16.24 -17.68
CA GLU A 111 14.63 -17.66 -17.89
C GLU A 111 13.46 -18.60 -17.54
N LYS A 112 12.55 -18.17 -16.66
CA LYS A 112 11.44 -19.04 -16.21
C LYS A 112 10.22 -18.88 -17.11
N ALA A 113 9.89 -19.96 -17.84
CA ALA A 113 8.81 -19.97 -18.80
C ALA A 113 7.42 -19.71 -18.18
N ASP A 114 7.20 -20.17 -16.95
CA ASP A 114 5.97 -19.92 -16.19
C ASP A 114 5.81 -18.42 -15.87
N ILE A 115 6.87 -17.78 -15.39
CA ILE A 115 6.87 -16.32 -15.12
C ILE A 115 6.61 -15.55 -16.43
N GLN A 116 7.32 -15.88 -17.50
CA GLN A 116 7.13 -15.22 -18.79
C GLN A 116 5.71 -15.38 -19.33
N ARG A 117 5.15 -16.58 -19.22
CA ARG A 117 3.78 -16.86 -19.65
C ARG A 117 2.78 -16.00 -18.87
N ASP A 118 2.95 -15.91 -17.55
CA ASP A 118 2.00 -15.19 -16.71
C ASP A 118 2.18 -13.67 -16.83
N LEU A 119 3.41 -13.18 -16.99
CA LEU A 119 3.67 -11.77 -17.30
C LEU A 119 3.04 -11.31 -18.62
N LYS A 120 3.06 -12.16 -19.65
CA LYS A 120 2.40 -11.82 -20.93
C LYS A 120 0.89 -11.67 -20.83
N LYS A 121 0.27 -12.32 -19.85
CA LYS A 121 -1.18 -12.27 -19.58
C LYS A 121 -1.55 -11.24 -18.50
N ALA A 122 -0.56 -10.73 -17.78
CA ALA A 122 -0.79 -9.84 -16.65
C ALA A 122 -1.42 -8.52 -17.09
N LYS A 123 -2.51 -8.14 -16.45
CA LYS A 123 -3.09 -6.79 -16.52
C LYS A 123 -2.52 -5.89 -15.41
N LEU A 124 -2.01 -6.48 -14.35
CA LEU A 124 -1.35 -5.80 -13.26
C LEU A 124 -0.11 -6.58 -12.82
N MET A 125 0.95 -5.87 -12.49
CA MET A 125 2.16 -6.42 -11.89
C MET A 125 2.60 -5.57 -10.70
N THR A 126 3.05 -6.23 -9.62
CA THR A 126 3.80 -5.60 -8.54
C THR A 126 5.21 -6.16 -8.50
N LEU A 127 6.17 -5.31 -8.15
CA LEU A 127 7.58 -5.66 -8.05
C LEU A 127 8.16 -5.13 -6.73
N THR A 128 8.68 -6.03 -5.88
CA THR A 128 9.50 -5.66 -4.71
C THR A 128 10.96 -6.03 -4.97
N VAL A 129 11.84 -5.04 -4.90
CA VAL A 129 13.24 -5.21 -5.31
C VAL A 129 14.14 -4.16 -4.66
N GLY A 130 15.43 -4.50 -4.48
CA GLY A 130 16.46 -3.55 -4.07
C GLY A 130 16.90 -3.69 -2.61
N GLY A 131 16.05 -4.16 -1.70
CA GLY A 131 16.41 -4.32 -0.29
C GLY A 131 17.61 -5.23 -0.09
N ASN A 132 17.62 -6.39 -0.73
CA ASN A 132 18.73 -7.34 -0.63
C ASN A 132 20.00 -6.85 -1.33
N ASP A 133 19.89 -6.06 -2.39
CA ASP A 133 21.03 -5.45 -3.07
C ASP A 133 21.79 -4.51 -2.12
N VAL A 134 21.07 -3.65 -1.39
CA VAL A 134 21.65 -2.76 -0.38
C VAL A 134 22.28 -3.55 0.75
N MET A 135 21.61 -4.58 1.25
CA MET A 135 22.16 -5.42 2.35
C MET A 135 23.43 -6.18 1.97
N HIS A 136 23.65 -6.46 0.68
CA HIS A 136 24.89 -7.07 0.20
C HIS A 136 26.06 -6.09 0.13
N VAL A 137 25.80 -4.79 -0.02
CA VAL A 137 26.86 -3.76 -0.09
C VAL A 137 27.31 -3.31 1.29
N VAL A 138 26.44 -3.42 2.31
CA VAL A 138 26.70 -2.91 3.68
C VAL A 138 27.35 -3.96 4.59
N LYS A 139 27.54 -5.20 4.12
CA LYS A 139 28.29 -6.26 4.81
C LYS A 139 29.75 -6.24 4.42
#